data_6883186cc3081e71040889413ae1b3cb
#
_entry.id   6883186cc3081e71040889413ae1b3cb
#
_cell.length_a   1.000
_cell.length_b   1.000
_cell.length_c   1.000
_cell.angle_alpha   90.00
_cell.angle_beta   90.00
_cell.angle_gamma   90.00
#
_symmetry.space_group_name_H-M   'P 1'
#
loop_
_entity.id
_entity.type
_entity.pdbx_description
1 polymer ?
#
loop_
_entity_poly.entity_id
_entity_poly.type
_entity_poly.pdbx_seq_one_letter_code
_entity_poly.pdbx_strand_id
1 'polypeptide(L)'
;MNDVTRFEALLEAIEPIKRPRGRPRKRPAKVHADKAYAAAHCRAYLRRYGMACRIARKGIESSERLGRHRWVVERTLAWLNQFRRLTVRYERRAAIHEAFLHLGCALICWNFLQTGVC
;
A
#
# COMPACT_ATOMS: atom_id res chain seq x y z
N MET A 1 8.47 -8.02 15.86
CA MET A 1 7.24 -8.56 15.24
C MET A 1 7.41 -8.47 13.74
N ASN A 2 7.23 -9.56 13.02
CA ASN A 2 7.49 -9.57 11.56
C ASN A 2 6.28 -8.94 10.82
N ASP A 3 6.51 -7.91 10.01
CA ASP A 3 5.47 -7.17 9.27
C ASP A 3 4.63 -8.07 8.36
N VAL A 4 5.22 -9.16 7.86
CA VAL A 4 4.54 -10.15 7.02
C VAL A 4 3.32 -10.78 7.71
N THR A 5 3.34 -10.92 9.04
CA THR A 5 2.22 -11.48 9.82
C THR A 5 1.01 -10.54 9.86
N ARG A 6 1.19 -9.25 9.57
CA ARG A 6 0.12 -8.24 9.54
C ARG A 6 -0.49 -8.02 8.16
N PHE A 7 0.03 -8.69 7.13
CA PHE A 7 -0.38 -8.48 5.75
C PHE A 7 -1.89 -8.67 5.53
N GLU A 8 -2.42 -9.79 5.99
CA GLU A 8 -3.85 -10.11 5.85
C GLU A 8 -4.72 -9.14 6.67
N ALA A 9 -4.32 -8.87 7.92
CA ALA A 9 -5.04 -7.96 8.80
C ALA A 9 -5.11 -6.53 8.23
N LEU A 10 -4.03 -6.05 7.58
CA LEU A 10 -4.02 -4.74 6.92
C LEU A 10 -5.00 -4.70 5.74
N LEU A 11 -5.05 -5.74 4.92
CA LEU A 11 -5.99 -5.80 3.80
C LEU A 11 -7.45 -5.93 4.26
N GLU A 12 -7.70 -6.67 5.33
CA GLU A 12 -9.04 -6.78 5.92
C GLU A 12 -9.51 -5.49 6.62
N ALA A 13 -8.59 -4.68 7.11
CA ALA A 13 -8.87 -3.38 7.73
C ALA A 13 -9.30 -2.30 6.73
N ILE A 14 -9.12 -2.51 5.42
CA ILE A 14 -9.55 -1.56 4.40
C ILE A 14 -11.07 -1.44 4.42
N GLU A 15 -11.57 -0.23 4.70
CA GLU A 15 -13.01 0.05 4.65
C GLU A 15 -13.53 0.05 3.20
N PRO A 16 -14.79 -0.38 2.99
CA PRO A 16 -15.38 -0.38 1.65
C PRO A 16 -15.48 1.03 1.06
N ILE A 17 -14.91 1.23 -0.12
CA ILE A 17 -14.93 2.51 -0.83
C ILE A 17 -16.19 2.58 -1.69
N LYS A 18 -17.04 3.58 -1.43
CA LYS A 18 -18.26 3.85 -2.21
C LYS A 18 -17.89 4.19 -3.66
N ARG A 19 -18.65 3.63 -4.59
CA ARG A 19 -18.54 3.94 -6.03
C ARG A 19 -19.73 4.76 -6.49
N PRO A 20 -19.61 5.51 -7.62
CA PRO A 20 -20.74 6.20 -8.23
C PRO A 20 -21.87 5.24 -8.63
N ARG A 21 -21.51 4.04 -9.05
CA ARG A 21 -22.46 2.96 -9.39
C ARG A 21 -21.96 1.62 -8.86
N GLY A 22 -22.88 0.80 -8.39
CA GLY A 22 -22.62 -0.57 -7.93
C GLY A 22 -22.24 -0.69 -6.46
N ARG A 23 -21.88 -1.91 -6.05
CA ARG A 23 -21.54 -2.26 -4.66
C ARG A 23 -20.23 -1.57 -4.24
N PRO A 24 -20.12 -1.10 -2.98
CA PRO A 24 -18.87 -0.59 -2.44
C PRO A 24 -17.72 -1.57 -2.63
N ARG A 25 -16.55 -1.07 -3.00
CA ARG A 25 -15.36 -1.90 -3.22
C ARG A 25 -14.52 -1.99 -1.96
N LYS A 26 -14.39 -3.18 -1.41
CA LYS A 26 -13.53 -3.45 -0.26
C LYS A 26 -12.11 -3.88 -0.68
N ARG A 27 -11.99 -4.70 -1.71
CA ARG A 27 -10.71 -5.27 -2.11
C ARG A 27 -10.11 -4.55 -3.30
N PRO A 28 -8.80 -4.19 -3.27
CA PRO A 28 -8.12 -3.59 -4.41
C PRO A 28 -8.01 -4.59 -5.58
N ALA A 29 -7.89 -4.08 -6.81
CA ALA A 29 -7.69 -4.92 -7.99
C ALA A 29 -6.31 -5.57 -8.00
N LYS A 30 -5.30 -4.87 -7.48
CA LYS A 30 -3.92 -5.32 -7.39
C LYS A 30 -3.24 -4.76 -6.15
N VAL A 31 -2.29 -5.53 -5.63
CA VAL A 31 -1.49 -5.17 -4.47
C VAL A 31 -0.02 -5.14 -4.86
N HIS A 32 0.60 -3.99 -4.65
CA HIS A 32 2.04 -3.80 -4.77
C HIS A 32 2.65 -3.81 -3.37
N ALA A 33 3.65 -4.63 -3.15
CA ALA A 33 4.37 -4.65 -1.89
C ALA A 33 5.84 -5.00 -2.11
N ASP A 34 6.65 -4.72 -1.10
CA ASP A 34 8.06 -5.04 -1.11
C ASP A 34 8.31 -6.56 -1.12
N LYS A 35 9.49 -6.95 -1.57
CA LYS A 35 9.99 -8.34 -1.60
C LYS A 35 9.94 -9.03 -0.24
N ALA A 36 9.95 -8.27 0.87
CA ALA A 36 9.73 -8.81 2.21
C ALA A 36 8.41 -9.58 2.33
N TYR A 37 7.37 -9.18 1.58
CA TYR A 37 6.05 -9.81 1.56
C TYR A 37 5.92 -10.95 0.54
N ALA A 38 7.04 -11.45 0.00
CA ALA A 38 7.04 -12.54 -0.99
C ALA A 38 6.67 -13.93 -0.43
N ALA A 39 6.24 -14.00 0.84
CA ALA A 39 5.84 -15.24 1.49
C ALA A 39 4.66 -15.93 0.76
N ALA A 40 4.68 -17.25 0.77
CA ALA A 40 3.68 -18.07 0.07
C ALA A 40 2.24 -17.79 0.54
N HIS A 41 2.04 -17.59 1.86
CA HIS A 41 0.71 -17.29 2.42
C HIS A 41 0.15 -15.95 1.93
N CYS A 42 0.98 -14.90 1.77
CA CYS A 42 0.56 -13.63 1.22
C CYS A 42 0.04 -13.78 -0.22
N ARG A 43 0.76 -14.55 -1.05
CA ARG A 43 0.34 -14.83 -2.43
C ARG A 43 -0.92 -15.67 -2.50
N ALA A 44 -1.05 -16.67 -1.63
CA ALA A 44 -2.24 -17.52 -1.53
C ALA A 44 -3.47 -16.69 -1.14
N TYR A 45 -3.31 -15.79 -0.17
CA TYR A 45 -4.37 -14.87 0.24
C TYR A 45 -4.83 -13.98 -0.93
N LEU A 46 -3.91 -13.33 -1.64
CA LEU A 46 -4.26 -12.48 -2.78
C LEU A 46 -4.98 -13.27 -3.88
N ARG A 47 -4.51 -14.47 -4.19
CA ARG A 47 -5.13 -15.36 -5.18
C ARG A 47 -6.54 -15.76 -4.76
N ARG A 48 -6.73 -16.14 -3.50
CA ARG A 48 -8.02 -16.55 -2.95
C ARG A 48 -9.10 -15.46 -3.14
N TYR A 49 -8.71 -14.21 -2.98
CA TYR A 49 -9.64 -13.07 -3.09
C TYR A 49 -9.60 -12.35 -4.43
N GLY A 50 -8.94 -12.91 -5.43
CA GLY A 50 -8.92 -12.37 -6.79
C GLY A 50 -8.15 -11.06 -6.97
N MET A 51 -7.19 -10.77 -6.06
CA MET A 51 -6.33 -9.60 -6.15
C MET A 51 -5.05 -9.94 -6.94
N ALA A 52 -4.70 -9.12 -7.93
CA ALA A 52 -3.46 -9.31 -8.67
C ALA A 52 -2.24 -9.02 -7.78
N CYS A 53 -1.33 -9.99 -7.70
CA CYS A 53 -0.11 -9.90 -6.91
C CYS A 53 1.02 -9.25 -7.71
N ARG A 54 1.53 -8.12 -7.23
CA ARG A 54 2.69 -7.41 -7.77
C ARG A 54 3.82 -7.34 -6.73
N ILE A 55 4.15 -8.49 -6.17
CA ILE A 55 5.23 -8.67 -5.19
C ILE A 55 6.31 -9.50 -5.84
N ALA A 56 7.55 -9.00 -5.85
CA ALA A 56 8.69 -9.70 -6.43
C ALA A 56 8.99 -11.01 -5.69
N ARG A 57 9.34 -12.06 -6.45
CA ARG A 57 9.76 -13.34 -5.88
C ARG A 57 11.24 -13.32 -5.49
N LYS A 58 11.55 -13.86 -4.32
CA LYS A 58 12.95 -14.03 -3.90
C LYS A 58 13.65 -15.04 -4.83
N GLY A 59 14.79 -14.64 -5.41
CA GLY A 59 15.66 -15.52 -6.18
C GLY A 59 15.22 -15.86 -7.61
N ILE A 60 14.05 -15.40 -8.09
CA ILE A 60 13.50 -15.77 -9.40
C ILE A 60 13.44 -14.59 -10.38
N GLU A 61 13.29 -13.37 -9.90
CA GLU A 61 13.09 -12.22 -10.77
C GLU A 61 14.36 -11.39 -10.94
N SER A 62 14.70 -11.08 -12.20
CA SER A 62 15.80 -10.18 -12.55
C SER A 62 15.50 -8.73 -12.15
N SER A 63 16.52 -7.96 -11.84
CA SER A 63 16.42 -6.54 -11.50
C SER A 63 15.73 -5.70 -12.59
N GLU A 64 15.84 -6.09 -13.84
CA GLU A 64 15.24 -5.38 -14.99
C GLU A 64 13.70 -5.46 -15.02
N ARG A 65 13.13 -6.60 -14.62
CA ARG A 65 11.66 -6.77 -14.55
C ARG A 65 11.05 -6.20 -13.25
N LEU A 66 11.84 -6.11 -12.20
CA LEU A 66 11.44 -5.55 -10.90
C LEU A 66 11.16 -4.05 -10.94
N GLY A 67 11.90 -3.30 -11.74
CA GLY A 67 11.75 -1.85 -11.88
C GLY A 67 10.36 -1.42 -12.32
N ARG A 68 9.65 -2.24 -13.10
CA ARG A 68 8.32 -1.93 -13.62
C ARG A 68 7.22 -1.80 -12.56
N HIS A 69 7.34 -2.50 -11.42
CA HIS A 69 6.33 -2.48 -10.36
C HIS A 69 6.83 -1.91 -9.03
N ARG A 70 8.12 -1.96 -8.79
CA ARG A 70 8.75 -1.47 -7.56
C ARG A 70 8.65 0.05 -7.42
N TRP A 71 8.77 0.79 -8.52
CA TRP A 71 8.70 2.24 -8.51
C TRP A 71 7.39 2.78 -7.90
N VAL A 72 6.28 2.04 -7.98
CA VAL A 72 5.00 2.45 -7.39
C VAL A 72 5.10 2.54 -5.88
N VAL A 73 5.73 1.55 -5.24
CA VAL A 73 5.95 1.54 -3.79
C VAL A 73 6.92 2.66 -3.40
N GLU A 74 8.05 2.76 -4.10
CA GLU A 74 9.07 3.78 -3.83
C GLU A 74 8.52 5.20 -3.99
N ARG A 75 7.74 5.45 -5.03
CA ARG A 75 7.06 6.73 -5.26
C ARG A 75 6.11 7.09 -4.13
N THR A 76 5.28 6.15 -3.70
CA THR A 76 4.31 6.37 -2.63
C THR A 76 5.00 6.70 -1.32
N LEU A 77 6.06 5.98 -0.99
CA LEU A 77 6.88 6.26 0.20
C LEU A 77 7.58 7.62 0.08
N ALA A 78 8.09 7.98 -1.10
CA ALA A 78 8.70 9.28 -1.33
C ALA A 78 7.72 10.43 -1.13
N TRP A 79 6.48 10.28 -1.56
CA TRP A 79 5.44 11.28 -1.30
C TRP A 79 5.12 11.44 0.18
N LEU A 80 5.02 10.34 0.92
CA LEU A 80 4.78 10.38 2.36
C LEU A 80 5.97 10.98 3.12
N ASN A 81 7.19 10.74 2.66
CA ASN A 81 8.40 11.29 3.26
C ASN A 81 8.57 12.81 3.08
N GLN A 82 7.76 13.46 2.25
CA GLN A 82 7.70 14.92 2.19
C GLN A 82 7.12 15.52 3.48
N PHE A 83 6.33 14.78 4.21
CA PHE A 83 5.77 15.22 5.47
C PHE A 83 6.74 14.91 6.62
N ARG A 84 7.27 15.97 7.24
CA ARG A 84 8.27 15.84 8.31
C ARG A 84 7.83 14.93 9.47
N ARG A 85 6.57 14.99 9.85
CA ARG A 85 6.02 14.15 10.93
C ARG A 85 5.88 12.67 10.58
N LEU A 86 5.94 12.33 9.30
CA LEU A 86 5.96 10.94 8.82
C LEU A 86 7.39 10.44 8.64
N THR A 87 8.32 11.30 8.26
CA THR A 87 9.74 10.97 8.10
C THR A 87 10.40 10.71 9.45
N VAL A 88 10.11 11.57 10.45
CA VAL A 88 10.58 11.42 11.81
C VAL A 88 9.37 11.25 12.72
N ARG A 89 9.29 10.11 13.39
CA ARG A 89 8.19 9.83 14.30
C ARG A 89 8.37 10.58 15.62
N TYR A 90 7.60 11.64 15.81
CA TYR A 90 7.54 12.41 17.05
C TYR A 90 6.49 11.87 18.03
N GLU A 91 5.44 11.25 17.52
CA GLU A 91 4.29 10.78 18.28
C GLU A 91 4.62 9.46 18.99
N ARG A 92 4.42 9.44 20.30
CA ARG A 92 4.57 8.23 21.12
C ARG A 92 3.42 7.26 20.93
N ARG A 93 2.20 7.79 20.74
CA ARG A 93 1.00 6.98 20.54
C ARG A 93 0.86 6.57 19.07
N ALA A 94 0.71 5.26 18.82
CA ALA A 94 0.54 4.72 17.49
C ALA A 94 -0.67 5.31 16.75
N ALA A 95 -1.79 5.49 17.46
CA ALA A 95 -3.01 6.05 16.88
C ALA A 95 -2.83 7.48 16.35
N ILE A 96 -2.04 8.32 17.04
CA ILE A 96 -1.75 9.68 16.57
C ILE A 96 -0.85 9.66 15.34
N HIS A 97 0.15 8.80 15.32
CA HIS A 97 1.02 8.63 14.16
C HIS A 97 0.22 8.13 12.94
N GLU A 98 -0.67 7.18 13.14
CA GLU A 98 -1.59 6.66 12.12
C GLU A 98 -2.53 7.76 11.58
N ALA A 99 -3.05 8.63 12.46
CA ALA A 99 -3.87 9.77 12.05
C ALA A 99 -3.09 10.75 11.14
N PHE A 100 -1.83 11.03 11.42
CA PHE A 100 -0.97 11.82 10.54
C PHE A 100 -0.67 11.12 9.21
N LEU A 101 -0.53 9.80 9.22
CA LEU A 101 -0.38 9.02 7.99
C LEU A 101 -1.63 9.13 7.11
N HIS A 102 -2.82 9.02 7.68
CA HIS A 102 -4.09 9.21 6.96
C HIS A 102 -4.23 10.62 6.39
N LEU A 103 -3.87 11.66 7.16
CA LEU A 103 -3.86 13.03 6.67
C LEU A 103 -2.87 13.23 5.51
N GLY A 104 -1.67 12.67 5.60
CA GLY A 104 -0.69 12.71 4.53
C GLY A 104 -1.21 12.06 3.25
N CYS A 105 -1.80 10.89 3.36
CA CYS A 105 -2.44 10.20 2.23
C CYS A 105 -3.60 11.02 1.63
N ALA A 106 -4.44 11.62 2.46
CA ALA A 106 -5.54 12.45 2.00
C ALA A 106 -5.06 13.69 1.24
N LEU A 107 -4.01 14.35 1.70
CA LEU A 107 -3.40 15.48 1.00
C LEU A 107 -2.79 15.09 -0.35
N ILE A 108 -2.13 13.94 -0.42
CA ILE A 108 -1.62 13.41 -1.69
C ILE A 108 -2.75 13.18 -2.68
N CYS A 109 -3.82 12.51 -2.25
CA CYS A 109 -5.00 12.27 -3.10
C CYS A 109 -5.67 13.59 -3.53
N TRP A 110 -5.79 14.55 -2.64
CA TRP A 110 -6.34 15.87 -2.93
C TRP A 110 -5.54 16.60 -4.00
N ASN A 111 -4.22 16.62 -3.88
CA ASN A 111 -3.34 17.22 -4.87
C ASN A 111 -3.50 16.57 -6.25
N PHE A 112 -3.63 15.25 -6.30
CA PHE A 112 -3.91 14.53 -7.55
C PHE A 112 -5.22 14.95 -8.21
N LEU A 113 -6.28 15.11 -7.42
CA LEU A 113 -7.58 15.56 -7.93
C LEU A 113 -7.51 16.98 -8.51
N GLN A 114 -6.74 17.87 -7.88
CA GLN A 114 -6.60 19.25 -8.37
C GLN A 114 -5.72 19.35 -9.63
N THR A 115 -4.66 18.59 -9.71
CA THR A 115 -3.74 18.65 -10.85
C THR A 115 -4.20 17.84 -12.07
N GLY A 116 -5.24 17.01 -11.91
CA GLY A 116 -5.73 16.11 -12.96
C GLY A 116 -4.72 15.06 -13.40
N VAL A 117 -3.63 14.87 -12.65
CA VAL A 117 -2.63 13.83 -12.88
C VAL A 117 -2.98 12.63 -12.02
N CYS A 118 -3.62 11.66 -12.61
CA CYS A 118 -3.84 10.35 -11.99
C CYS A 118 -2.82 9.33 -12.49
#